data_f92e9c34e0a2814c2cffd03010c055b9
#
_entry.id   f92e9c34e0a2814c2cffd03010c055b9
#
_cell.length_a   1.000
_cell.length_b   1.000
_cell.length_c   1.000
_cell.angle_alpha   90.00
_cell.angle_beta   90.00
_cell.angle_gamma   90.00
#
_symmetry.space_group_name_H-M   'P 1'
#
loop_
_entity.id
_entity.type
_entity.pdbx_description
1 polymer ?
#
loop_
_entity_poly.entity_id
_entity_poly.type
_entity_poly.pdbx_seq_one_letter_code
_entity_poly.pdbx_strand_id
1 'polypeptide(L)'
;DYEVFPKDEADKYRRDDTEASRYSEDAPLIINEIVTSPDRNVSTHLQTAKFSFSFKGKKLLVCVGNDVTLQHQMMEQLKNALDKAEQADRLKAQFISNMSHEIRTPLNAIVGFSQLIADATSKEEQEEYQHIVMLNNNLLLTLIEDVLNLSVLDSGKMTFNNTVFNLSEMFGDLAIQMKDKVKLPGREFIYEVPLQEVQIKADRERLTQIVTNLITNAAKFTRQGYIKMGYALKDSGVEIYVKDTGMGIEEKNLTEIFKRFKKLNSFIQGTGLGLPICKSITEQMEGKIWVESEYGKGSVFHVWLPCLA
;
A
#
# COMPACT_ATOMS: atom_id res chain seq x y z
N ASP A 1 30.28 -41.35 15.07
CA ASP A 1 29.69 -39.99 14.84
C ASP A 1 30.74 -39.04 14.22
N TYR A 2 31.96 -38.96 14.75
CA TYR A 2 32.99 -38.06 14.27
C TYR A 2 33.55 -38.36 12.86
N GLU A 3 33.28 -39.54 12.31
CA GLU A 3 33.64 -39.94 10.95
C GLU A 3 32.58 -39.52 9.92
N VAL A 4 31.36 -39.19 10.39
CA VAL A 4 30.19 -38.95 9.54
C VAL A 4 29.68 -37.53 9.66
N PHE A 5 29.81 -36.94 10.86
CA PHE A 5 29.27 -35.60 11.16
C PHE A 5 30.36 -34.62 11.56
N PRO A 6 30.13 -33.32 11.35
CA PRO A 6 30.97 -32.25 11.93
C PRO A 6 31.12 -32.42 13.45
N LYS A 7 32.24 -31.98 14.00
CA LYS A 7 32.58 -32.22 15.41
C LYS A 7 31.53 -31.71 16.40
N ASP A 8 30.96 -30.54 16.14
CA ASP A 8 29.94 -29.91 16.96
C ASP A 8 28.61 -30.69 16.95
N GLU A 9 28.21 -31.21 15.80
CA GLU A 9 27.03 -32.09 15.67
C GLU A 9 27.28 -33.43 16.36
N ALA A 10 28.45 -34.05 16.13
CA ALA A 10 28.83 -35.29 16.78
C ALA A 10 28.87 -35.16 18.32
N ASP A 11 29.39 -34.06 18.85
CA ASP A 11 29.40 -33.74 20.27
C ASP A 11 27.97 -33.55 20.84
N LYS A 12 27.05 -33.01 20.05
CA LYS A 12 25.64 -32.88 20.41
C LYS A 12 24.98 -34.25 20.49
N TYR A 13 25.13 -35.10 19.45
CA TYR A 13 24.54 -36.45 19.43
C TYR A 13 25.01 -37.30 20.61
N ARG A 14 26.30 -37.22 20.96
CA ARG A 14 26.83 -37.94 22.13
C ARG A 14 26.26 -37.46 23.45
N ARG A 15 26.04 -36.16 23.61
CA ARG A 15 25.38 -35.64 24.81
C ARG A 15 23.95 -36.14 24.91
N ASP A 16 23.19 -36.07 23.80
CA ASP A 16 21.81 -36.54 23.73
C ASP A 16 21.71 -38.04 23.99
N ASP A 17 22.64 -38.86 23.48
CA ASP A 17 22.72 -40.30 23.73
C ASP A 17 23.05 -40.62 25.19
N THR A 18 23.94 -39.85 25.79
CA THR A 18 24.27 -39.99 27.21
C THR A 18 23.07 -39.63 28.08
N GLU A 19 22.32 -38.62 27.74
CA GLU A 19 21.09 -38.19 28.42
C GLU A 19 20.01 -39.28 28.24
N ALA A 20 19.79 -39.73 27.00
CA ALA A 20 18.80 -40.76 26.65
C ALA A 20 19.02 -42.09 27.38
N SER A 21 20.25 -42.37 27.83
CA SER A 21 20.55 -43.54 28.64
C SER A 21 19.77 -43.59 29.97
N ARG A 22 19.21 -42.48 30.41
CA ARG A 22 18.41 -42.36 31.65
C ARG A 22 16.93 -42.58 31.45
N TYR A 23 16.48 -42.64 30.20
CA TYR A 23 15.07 -42.78 29.80
C TYR A 23 14.73 -44.22 29.44
N SER A 24 13.45 -44.58 29.61
CA SER A 24 12.91 -45.91 29.29
C SER A 24 12.00 -45.87 28.09
N GLU A 25 11.57 -47.04 27.61
CA GLU A 25 10.61 -47.19 26.51
C GLU A 25 9.26 -46.51 26.79
N ASP A 26 8.79 -46.57 28.05
CA ASP A 26 7.53 -45.92 28.44
C ASP A 26 7.60 -44.38 28.51
N ALA A 27 8.81 -43.83 28.62
CA ALA A 27 9.07 -42.41 28.72
C ALA A 27 10.34 -42.05 27.95
N PRO A 28 10.34 -42.03 26.62
CA PRO A 28 11.52 -41.76 25.82
C PRO A 28 11.90 -40.27 25.85
N LEU A 29 13.18 -39.97 25.67
CA LEU A 29 13.64 -38.64 25.41
C LEU A 29 13.27 -38.27 23.97
N ILE A 30 12.43 -37.22 23.79
CA ILE A 30 12.02 -36.74 22.46
C ILE A 30 12.83 -35.49 22.12
N ILE A 31 13.52 -35.52 20.98
CA ILE A 31 14.39 -34.46 20.48
C ILE A 31 13.91 -34.06 19.08
N ASN A 32 13.76 -32.75 18.83
CA ASN A 32 13.58 -32.25 17.50
C ASN A 32 14.93 -31.77 16.97
N GLU A 33 15.34 -32.30 15.84
CA GLU A 33 16.65 -32.01 15.25
C GLU A 33 16.54 -31.77 13.74
N ILE A 34 17.46 -30.97 13.21
CA ILE A 34 17.59 -30.75 11.78
C ILE A 34 18.87 -31.49 11.36
N VAL A 35 18.72 -32.47 10.50
CA VAL A 35 19.83 -33.23 9.94
C VAL A 35 20.03 -32.83 8.49
N THR A 36 21.22 -32.31 8.18
CA THR A 36 21.59 -31.95 6.80
C THR A 36 22.38 -33.09 6.19
N SER A 37 21.88 -33.67 5.10
CA SER A 37 22.60 -34.72 4.38
C SER A 37 23.82 -34.12 3.66
N PRO A 38 25.03 -34.59 3.92
CA PRO A 38 26.24 -34.08 3.25
C PRO A 38 26.21 -34.22 1.73
N ASP A 39 25.56 -35.28 1.23
CA ASP A 39 25.58 -35.64 -0.19
C ASP A 39 24.49 -34.92 -1.01
N ARG A 40 23.43 -34.41 -0.37
CA ARG A 40 22.25 -33.88 -1.07
C ARG A 40 21.95 -32.42 -0.76
N ASN A 41 22.66 -31.80 0.17
CA ASN A 41 22.39 -30.43 0.67
C ASN A 41 20.91 -30.22 1.04
N VAL A 42 20.25 -31.29 1.56
CA VAL A 42 18.85 -31.31 1.96
C VAL A 42 18.80 -31.40 3.48
N SER A 43 18.09 -30.46 4.09
CA SER A 43 17.83 -30.46 5.53
C SER A 43 16.52 -31.18 5.83
N THR A 44 16.57 -32.17 6.69
CA THR A 44 15.41 -32.97 7.13
C THR A 44 15.13 -32.65 8.59
N HIS A 45 13.88 -32.33 8.92
CA HIS A 45 13.43 -32.15 10.30
C HIS A 45 13.05 -33.53 10.86
N LEU A 46 13.82 -33.99 11.83
CA LEU A 46 13.57 -35.25 12.52
C LEU A 46 13.04 -35.02 13.93
N GLN A 47 11.98 -35.76 14.29
CA GLN A 47 11.59 -35.92 15.66
C GLN A 47 12.10 -37.33 16.12
N THR A 48 13.14 -37.31 16.95
CA THR A 48 13.82 -38.52 17.36
C THR A 48 13.44 -38.89 18.82
N ALA A 49 12.91 -40.07 19.01
CA ALA A 49 12.68 -40.69 20.32
C ALA A 49 13.89 -41.54 20.67
N LYS A 50 14.54 -41.25 21.81
CA LYS A 50 15.70 -42.01 22.30
C LYS A 50 15.41 -42.59 23.67
N PHE A 51 15.70 -43.88 23.87
CA PHE A 51 15.57 -44.55 25.15
C PHE A 51 16.52 -45.74 25.27
N SER A 52 16.75 -46.19 26.48
CA SER A 52 17.57 -47.38 26.76
C SER A 52 16.76 -48.53 27.30
N PHE A 53 17.15 -49.73 26.90
CA PHE A 53 16.61 -50.95 27.45
C PHE A 53 17.72 -52.00 27.68
N SER A 54 17.47 -53.00 28.55
CA SER A 54 18.43 -54.06 28.84
C SER A 54 18.10 -55.33 28.09
N PHE A 55 19.04 -55.85 27.31
CA PHE A 55 18.90 -57.10 26.61
C PHE A 55 20.11 -58.01 26.87
N LYS A 56 19.88 -59.20 27.39
CA LYS A 56 20.92 -60.19 27.74
C LYS A 56 22.05 -59.60 28.63
N GLY A 57 21.68 -58.74 29.59
CA GLY A 57 22.62 -58.12 30.51
C GLY A 57 23.42 -56.94 29.93
N LYS A 58 23.15 -56.55 28.70
CA LYS A 58 23.74 -55.36 28.05
C LYS A 58 22.69 -54.26 27.94
N LYS A 59 23.09 -53.01 28.23
CA LYS A 59 22.28 -51.81 28.05
C LYS A 59 22.43 -51.36 26.61
N LEU A 60 21.32 -51.26 25.90
CA LEU A 60 21.27 -50.79 24.49
C LEU A 60 20.52 -49.49 24.43
N LEU A 61 20.94 -48.59 23.55
CA LEU A 61 20.25 -47.35 23.21
C LEU A 61 19.46 -47.54 21.91
N VAL A 62 18.21 -47.19 21.92
CA VAL A 62 17.33 -47.19 20.73
C VAL A 62 17.03 -45.77 20.36
N CYS A 63 17.17 -45.46 19.08
CA CYS A 63 16.83 -44.18 18.48
C CYS A 63 15.83 -44.44 17.35
N VAL A 64 14.67 -43.81 17.43
CA VAL A 64 13.62 -43.90 16.40
C VAL A 64 13.38 -42.49 15.88
N GLY A 65 13.86 -42.22 14.67
CA GLY A 65 13.64 -40.95 14.00
C GLY A 65 12.39 -40.97 13.11
N ASN A 66 11.53 -40.00 13.29
CA ASN A 66 10.39 -39.75 12.41
C ASN A 66 10.67 -38.48 11.58
N ASP A 67 10.59 -38.58 10.27
CA ASP A 67 10.73 -37.40 9.37
C ASP A 67 9.45 -36.57 9.45
N VAL A 68 9.57 -35.39 10.02
CA VAL A 68 8.48 -34.43 10.19
C VAL A 68 8.67 -33.19 9.30
N THR A 69 9.53 -33.27 8.28
CA THR A 69 9.87 -32.16 7.41
C THR A 69 8.64 -31.58 6.73
N LEU A 70 7.80 -32.45 6.14
CA LEU A 70 6.56 -32.02 5.49
C LEU A 70 5.59 -31.37 6.48
N GLN A 71 5.45 -31.98 7.67
CA GLN A 71 4.59 -31.44 8.73
C GLN A 71 5.08 -30.04 9.18
N HIS A 72 6.39 -29.88 9.37
CA HIS A 72 6.99 -28.60 9.73
C HIS A 72 6.76 -27.55 8.65
N GLN A 73 6.99 -27.88 7.38
CA GLN A 73 6.74 -26.98 6.25
C GLN A 73 5.27 -26.55 6.15
N MET A 74 4.34 -27.52 6.31
CA MET A 74 2.90 -27.22 6.31
C MET A 74 2.51 -26.30 7.48
N MET A 75 3.05 -26.52 8.66
CA MET A 75 2.79 -25.69 9.84
C MET A 75 3.31 -24.25 9.62
N GLU A 76 4.49 -24.10 9.05
CA GLU A 76 5.06 -22.79 8.72
C GLU A 76 4.24 -22.06 7.66
N GLN A 77 3.82 -22.75 6.60
CA GLN A 77 2.93 -22.19 5.58
C GLN A 77 1.58 -21.76 6.17
N LEU A 78 0.99 -22.59 7.03
CA LEU A 78 -0.28 -22.29 7.71
C LEU A 78 -0.13 -21.06 8.63
N LYS A 79 0.96 -20.99 9.40
CA LYS A 79 1.26 -19.85 10.26
C LYS A 79 1.39 -18.56 9.43
N ASN A 80 2.17 -18.61 8.35
CA ASN A 80 2.34 -17.47 7.46
C ASN A 80 1.02 -17.03 6.79
N ALA A 81 0.15 -17.99 6.44
CA ALA A 81 -1.17 -17.70 5.90
C ALA A 81 -2.09 -17.06 6.96
N LEU A 82 -2.05 -17.56 8.19
CA LEU A 82 -2.82 -17.02 9.32
C LEU A 82 -2.37 -15.57 9.64
N ASP A 83 -1.06 -15.32 9.75
CA ASP A 83 -0.52 -14.01 10.02
C ASP A 83 -0.93 -13.00 8.93
N LYS A 84 -0.92 -13.41 7.65
CA LYS A 84 -1.40 -12.58 6.54
C LYS A 84 -2.90 -12.31 6.63
N ALA A 85 -3.71 -13.30 6.99
CA ALA A 85 -5.15 -13.14 7.15
C ALA A 85 -5.50 -12.20 8.31
N GLU A 86 -4.86 -12.37 9.46
CA GLU A 86 -5.03 -11.47 10.61
C GLU A 86 -4.62 -10.03 10.30
N GLN A 87 -3.51 -9.86 9.56
CA GLN A 87 -3.07 -8.53 9.13
C GLN A 87 -4.09 -7.88 8.19
N ALA A 88 -4.65 -8.65 7.25
CA ALA A 88 -5.69 -8.17 6.34
C ALA A 88 -6.96 -7.75 7.10
N ASP A 89 -7.39 -8.54 8.09
CA ASP A 89 -8.55 -8.22 8.92
C ASP A 89 -8.33 -6.96 9.77
N ARG A 90 -7.14 -6.79 10.36
CA ARG A 90 -6.79 -5.56 11.09
C ARG A 90 -6.84 -4.33 10.19
N LEU A 91 -6.27 -4.42 8.97
CA LEU A 91 -6.30 -3.33 8.00
C LEU A 91 -7.73 -2.99 7.58
N LYS A 92 -8.59 -4.02 7.39
CA LYS A 92 -10.01 -3.83 7.06
C LYS A 92 -10.78 -3.16 8.20
N ALA A 93 -10.56 -3.57 9.44
CA ALA A 93 -11.19 -2.95 10.61
C ALA A 93 -10.76 -1.48 10.77
N GLN A 94 -9.47 -1.19 10.60
CA GLN A 94 -8.95 0.17 10.63
C GLN A 94 -9.52 1.03 9.49
N PHE A 95 -9.68 0.45 8.29
CA PHE A 95 -10.32 1.12 7.15
C PHE A 95 -11.75 1.54 7.50
N ILE A 96 -12.58 0.64 8.03
CA ILE A 96 -13.98 0.93 8.40
C ILE A 96 -14.04 1.99 9.50
N SER A 97 -13.16 1.92 10.51
CA SER A 97 -13.08 2.91 11.59
C SER A 97 -12.74 4.30 11.07
N ASN A 98 -11.71 4.39 10.22
CA ASN A 98 -11.28 5.66 9.63
C ASN A 98 -12.39 6.26 8.74
N MET A 99 -13.05 5.42 7.92
CA MET A 99 -14.17 5.81 7.09
C MET A 99 -15.31 6.42 7.92
N SER A 100 -15.69 5.74 9.00
CA SER A 100 -16.77 6.22 9.88
C SER A 100 -16.43 7.59 10.47
N HIS A 101 -15.18 7.84 10.81
CA HIS A 101 -14.72 9.13 11.32
C HIS A 101 -14.73 10.22 10.23
N GLU A 102 -14.18 9.90 9.04
CA GLU A 102 -14.11 10.85 7.92
C GLU A 102 -15.50 11.21 7.34
N ILE A 103 -16.51 10.33 7.47
CA ILE A 103 -17.90 10.60 7.11
C ILE A 103 -18.59 11.44 8.20
N ARG A 104 -18.36 11.13 9.48
CA ARG A 104 -19.04 11.79 10.59
C ARG A 104 -18.74 13.28 10.67
N THR A 105 -17.48 13.66 10.42
CA THR A 105 -17.04 15.06 10.54
C THR A 105 -17.78 16.00 9.58
N PRO A 106 -17.81 15.78 8.24
CA PRO A 106 -18.57 16.63 7.32
C PRO A 106 -20.09 16.52 7.55
N LEU A 107 -20.60 15.34 7.92
CA LEU A 107 -22.03 15.17 8.21
C LEU A 107 -22.47 16.03 9.39
N ASN A 108 -21.70 16.03 10.49
CA ASN A 108 -22.00 16.87 11.65
C ASN A 108 -21.95 18.37 11.30
N ALA A 109 -20.99 18.79 10.43
CA ALA A 109 -20.93 20.15 9.96
C ALA A 109 -22.16 20.51 9.10
N ILE A 110 -22.58 19.65 8.18
CA ILE A 110 -23.79 19.85 7.37
C ILE A 110 -25.01 20.02 8.28
N VAL A 111 -25.21 19.10 9.24
CA VAL A 111 -26.38 19.15 10.18
C VAL A 111 -26.33 20.41 11.02
N GLY A 112 -25.18 20.74 11.63
CA GLY A 112 -25.06 21.90 12.52
C GLY A 112 -25.27 23.23 11.80
N PHE A 113 -24.57 23.43 10.66
CA PHE A 113 -24.73 24.68 9.89
C PHE A 113 -26.09 24.79 9.19
N SER A 114 -26.74 23.66 8.82
CA SER A 114 -28.10 23.69 8.29
C SER A 114 -29.11 24.19 9.32
N GLN A 115 -28.92 23.91 10.63
CA GLN A 115 -29.75 24.47 11.70
C GLN A 115 -29.48 25.96 11.86
N LEU A 116 -28.22 26.38 11.84
CA LEU A 116 -27.84 27.79 11.98
C LEU A 116 -28.33 28.68 10.80
N ILE A 117 -28.50 28.12 9.59
CA ILE A 117 -29.11 28.85 8.47
C ILE A 117 -30.50 29.38 8.80
N ALA A 118 -31.29 28.61 9.54
CA ALA A 118 -32.65 29.01 9.96
C ALA A 118 -32.65 30.14 10.99
N ASP A 119 -31.60 30.24 11.81
CA ASP A 119 -31.44 31.21 12.88
C ASP A 119 -30.53 32.40 12.47
N ALA A 120 -30.08 32.47 11.22
CA ALA A 120 -29.20 33.53 10.74
C ALA A 120 -29.89 34.90 10.80
N THR A 121 -29.16 35.87 11.35
CA THR A 121 -29.67 37.22 11.56
C THR A 121 -29.36 38.19 10.41
N SER A 122 -28.39 37.81 9.55
CA SER A 122 -28.01 38.58 8.36
C SER A 122 -27.91 37.67 7.12
N LYS A 123 -27.97 38.32 5.95
CA LYS A 123 -27.82 37.62 4.67
C LYS A 123 -26.40 37.09 4.50
N GLU A 124 -25.40 37.83 5.00
CA GLU A 124 -24.00 37.45 4.98
C GLU A 124 -23.75 36.17 5.80
N GLU A 125 -24.31 36.08 7.01
CA GLU A 125 -24.23 34.86 7.83
C GLU A 125 -24.89 33.66 7.13
N GLN A 126 -26.05 33.88 6.51
CA GLN A 126 -26.77 32.83 5.79
C GLN A 126 -25.95 32.32 4.61
N GLU A 127 -25.33 33.21 3.82
CA GLU A 127 -24.49 32.86 2.70
C GLU A 127 -23.20 32.10 3.16
N GLU A 128 -22.60 32.52 4.27
CA GLU A 128 -21.46 31.83 4.87
C GLU A 128 -21.80 30.40 5.30
N TYR A 129 -22.93 30.22 6.05
CA TYR A 129 -23.35 28.89 6.48
C TYR A 129 -23.73 27.99 5.30
N GLN A 130 -24.41 28.51 4.29
CA GLN A 130 -24.71 27.79 3.05
C GLN A 130 -23.42 27.35 2.34
N HIS A 131 -22.42 28.20 2.29
CA HIS A 131 -21.12 27.87 1.70
C HIS A 131 -20.43 26.73 2.46
N ILE A 132 -20.44 26.75 3.80
CA ILE A 132 -19.87 25.69 4.63
C ILE A 132 -20.61 24.35 4.41
N VAL A 133 -21.94 24.36 4.34
CA VAL A 133 -22.75 23.17 4.05
C VAL A 133 -22.39 22.61 2.67
N MET A 134 -22.28 23.46 1.64
CA MET A 134 -21.94 23.06 0.29
C MET A 134 -20.51 22.44 0.20
N LEU A 135 -19.54 23.04 0.88
CA LEU A 135 -18.17 22.50 0.94
C LEU A 135 -18.13 21.11 1.59
N ASN A 136 -18.85 20.91 2.68
CA ASN A 136 -18.88 19.62 3.38
C ASN A 136 -19.68 18.57 2.61
N ASN A 137 -20.73 18.96 1.89
CA ASN A 137 -21.46 18.05 1.00
C ASN A 137 -20.58 17.55 -0.15
N ASN A 138 -19.84 18.44 -0.80
CA ASN A 138 -18.88 18.07 -1.86
C ASN A 138 -17.77 17.15 -1.32
N LEU A 139 -17.27 17.40 -0.11
CA LEU A 139 -16.30 16.52 0.55
C LEU A 139 -16.88 15.13 0.79
N LEU A 140 -18.12 15.03 1.26
CA LEU A 140 -18.80 13.77 1.52
C LEU A 140 -19.01 12.97 0.23
N LEU A 141 -19.45 13.63 -0.85
CA LEU A 141 -19.59 12.99 -2.16
C LEU A 141 -18.24 12.43 -2.67
N THR A 142 -17.17 13.22 -2.58
CA THR A 142 -15.82 12.76 -2.95
C THR A 142 -15.38 11.56 -2.12
N LEU A 143 -15.67 11.56 -0.80
CA LEU A 143 -15.39 10.42 0.07
C LEU A 143 -16.12 9.15 -0.37
N ILE A 144 -17.40 9.26 -0.69
CA ILE A 144 -18.22 8.13 -1.16
C ILE A 144 -17.67 7.58 -2.47
N GLU A 145 -17.34 8.44 -3.43
CA GLU A 145 -16.75 8.07 -4.71
C GLU A 145 -15.39 7.39 -4.53
N ASP A 146 -14.52 7.93 -3.67
CA ASP A 146 -13.22 7.35 -3.36
C ASP A 146 -13.35 5.93 -2.77
N VAL A 147 -14.33 5.72 -1.87
CA VAL A 147 -14.59 4.41 -1.25
C VAL A 147 -15.12 3.40 -2.25
N LEU A 148 -16.06 3.81 -3.10
CA LEU A 148 -16.60 2.95 -4.15
C LEU A 148 -15.47 2.55 -5.13
N ASN A 149 -14.64 3.50 -5.55
CA ASN A 149 -13.48 3.22 -6.40
C ASN A 149 -12.51 2.23 -5.75
N LEU A 150 -12.17 2.42 -4.47
CA LEU A 150 -11.32 1.49 -3.74
C LEU A 150 -11.94 0.09 -3.61
N SER A 151 -13.24 0.00 -3.34
CA SER A 151 -13.94 -1.28 -3.23
C SER A 151 -13.90 -2.06 -4.55
N VAL A 152 -14.07 -1.37 -5.68
CA VAL A 152 -13.97 -1.98 -7.02
C VAL A 152 -12.53 -2.40 -7.32
N LEU A 153 -11.54 -1.56 -6.99
CA LEU A 153 -10.11 -1.85 -7.14
C LEU A 153 -9.69 -3.08 -6.32
N ASP A 154 -10.07 -3.14 -5.04
CA ASP A 154 -9.71 -4.24 -4.14
C ASP A 154 -10.35 -5.58 -4.54
N SER A 155 -11.52 -5.55 -5.15
CA SER A 155 -12.19 -6.75 -5.64
C SER A 155 -11.56 -7.31 -6.93
N GLY A 156 -10.61 -6.61 -7.55
CA GLY A 156 -10.03 -6.97 -8.86
C GLY A 156 -11.04 -6.93 -10.01
N LYS A 157 -12.22 -6.34 -9.79
CA LYS A 157 -13.31 -6.27 -10.79
C LYS A 157 -13.29 -4.97 -11.60
N MET A 158 -12.27 -4.13 -11.43
CA MET A 158 -12.18 -2.92 -12.22
C MET A 158 -11.90 -3.28 -13.67
N THR A 159 -12.80 -2.85 -14.54
CA THR A 159 -12.63 -2.98 -16.00
C THR A 159 -12.05 -1.70 -16.54
N PHE A 160 -11.05 -1.83 -17.41
CA PHE A 160 -10.43 -0.70 -18.09
C PHE A 160 -10.95 -0.66 -19.55
N ASN A 161 -11.40 0.52 -19.95
CA ASN A 161 -11.79 0.78 -21.32
C ASN A 161 -10.62 1.39 -22.10
N ASN A 162 -9.68 0.53 -22.53
CA ASN A 162 -8.50 0.98 -23.25
C ASN A 162 -8.87 1.38 -24.69
N THR A 163 -8.78 2.67 -24.98
CA THR A 163 -8.98 3.27 -26.30
C THR A 163 -7.72 3.97 -26.77
N VAL A 164 -7.56 4.13 -28.09
CA VAL A 164 -6.48 4.95 -28.64
C VAL A 164 -6.95 6.40 -28.69
N PHE A 165 -6.19 7.31 -28.12
CA PHE A 165 -6.49 8.75 -28.09
C PHE A 165 -5.23 9.60 -28.11
N ASN A 166 -5.38 10.88 -28.49
CA ASN A 166 -4.31 11.86 -28.49
C ASN A 166 -4.12 12.42 -27.06
N LEU A 167 -2.93 12.17 -26.49
CA LEU A 167 -2.59 12.61 -25.14
C LEU A 167 -2.52 14.13 -25.03
N SER A 168 -2.06 14.84 -26.10
CA SER A 168 -1.98 16.30 -26.13
C SER A 168 -3.37 16.95 -26.01
N GLU A 169 -4.37 16.38 -26.69
CA GLU A 169 -5.76 16.85 -26.60
C GLU A 169 -6.32 16.66 -25.19
N MET A 170 -6.14 15.46 -24.61
CA MET A 170 -6.58 15.18 -23.24
C MET A 170 -5.97 16.16 -22.22
N PHE A 171 -4.67 16.44 -22.34
CA PHE A 171 -4.00 17.39 -21.46
C PHE A 171 -4.43 18.84 -21.70
N GLY A 172 -4.70 19.22 -22.95
CA GLY A 172 -5.26 20.52 -23.29
C GLY A 172 -6.64 20.75 -22.66
N ASP A 173 -7.55 19.78 -22.81
CA ASP A 173 -8.87 19.81 -22.19
C ASP A 173 -8.77 19.93 -20.67
N LEU A 174 -7.88 19.13 -20.06
CA LEU A 174 -7.67 19.12 -18.63
C LEU A 174 -7.06 20.46 -18.15
N ALA A 175 -6.14 21.04 -18.90
CA ALA A 175 -5.55 22.35 -18.59
C ALA A 175 -6.62 23.44 -18.53
N ILE A 176 -7.54 23.46 -19.49
CA ILE A 176 -8.65 24.41 -19.52
C ILE A 176 -9.55 24.21 -18.28
N GLN A 177 -9.94 22.97 -18.00
CA GLN A 177 -10.83 22.65 -16.86
C GLN A 177 -10.21 22.99 -15.50
N MET A 178 -8.89 22.79 -15.36
CA MET A 178 -8.20 22.94 -14.08
C MET A 178 -7.75 24.40 -13.83
N LYS A 179 -7.57 25.20 -14.87
CA LYS A 179 -7.05 26.58 -14.78
C LYS A 179 -7.81 27.42 -13.75
N ASP A 180 -9.13 27.40 -13.80
CA ASP A 180 -9.96 28.19 -12.88
C ASP A 180 -10.08 27.53 -11.50
N LYS A 181 -10.09 26.19 -11.43
CA LYS A 181 -10.17 25.43 -10.17
C LYS A 181 -8.94 25.59 -9.28
N VAL A 182 -7.76 25.76 -9.90
CA VAL A 182 -6.50 25.89 -9.15
C VAL A 182 -6.01 27.34 -9.04
N LYS A 183 -6.77 28.31 -9.56
CA LYS A 183 -6.40 29.72 -9.54
C LYS A 183 -6.42 30.27 -8.12
N LEU A 184 -5.31 30.90 -7.72
CA LEU A 184 -5.19 31.70 -6.50
C LEU A 184 -4.26 32.90 -6.78
N PRO A 185 -4.44 34.05 -6.10
CA PRO A 185 -3.49 35.15 -6.19
C PRO A 185 -2.07 34.68 -5.84
N GLY A 186 -1.09 34.96 -6.72
CA GLY A 186 0.30 34.56 -6.54
C GLY A 186 0.61 33.09 -6.86
N ARG A 187 -0.34 32.36 -7.45
CA ARG A 187 -0.13 30.99 -7.95
C ARG A 187 -0.42 30.89 -9.43
N GLU A 188 0.55 30.39 -10.18
CA GLU A 188 0.47 30.17 -11.62
C GLU A 188 0.17 28.69 -11.92
N PHE A 189 -0.63 28.41 -12.95
CA PHE A 189 -0.84 27.08 -13.48
C PHE A 189 -0.25 26.97 -14.88
N ILE A 190 0.71 26.07 -15.06
CA ILE A 190 1.50 25.92 -16.28
C ILE A 190 1.21 24.56 -16.90
N TYR A 191 0.79 24.53 -18.14
CA TYR A 191 0.73 23.33 -18.96
C TYR A 191 1.89 23.34 -19.96
N GLU A 192 2.80 22.38 -19.85
CA GLU A 192 3.92 22.22 -20.76
C GLU A 192 3.55 21.25 -21.87
N VAL A 193 3.30 21.80 -23.06
CA VAL A 193 2.92 21.02 -24.24
C VAL A 193 4.19 20.49 -24.90
N PRO A 194 4.37 19.17 -25.04
CA PRO A 194 5.42 18.62 -25.89
C PRO A 194 5.20 19.02 -27.34
N LEU A 195 6.30 19.22 -28.08
CA LEU A 195 6.26 19.54 -29.50
C LEU A 195 5.71 18.41 -30.39
N GLN A 196 5.59 17.21 -29.86
CA GLN A 196 5.16 16.01 -30.59
C GLN A 196 3.81 15.52 -30.08
N GLU A 197 2.89 15.33 -30.97
CA GLU A 197 1.63 14.64 -30.67
C GLU A 197 1.90 13.16 -30.37
N VAL A 198 1.29 12.67 -29.30
CA VAL A 198 1.47 11.30 -28.83
C VAL A 198 0.13 10.60 -28.78
N GLN A 199 0.01 9.54 -29.56
CA GLN A 199 -1.11 8.60 -29.48
C GLN A 199 -0.79 7.52 -28.46
N ILE A 200 -1.70 7.30 -27.52
CA ILE A 200 -1.55 6.25 -26.50
C ILE A 200 -2.79 5.36 -26.48
N LYS A 201 -2.60 4.10 -26.07
CA LYS A 201 -3.68 3.15 -25.82
C LYS A 201 -3.85 2.95 -24.33
N ALA A 202 -4.85 3.60 -23.76
CA ALA A 202 -5.11 3.57 -22.33
C ALA A 202 -6.59 3.85 -22.03
N ASP A 203 -6.98 3.76 -20.76
CA ASP A 203 -8.28 4.25 -20.29
C ASP A 203 -8.16 5.77 -20.02
N ARG A 204 -8.78 6.56 -20.92
CA ARG A 204 -8.76 8.03 -20.87
C ARG A 204 -9.34 8.58 -19.58
N GLU A 205 -10.45 7.99 -19.10
CA GLU A 205 -11.13 8.48 -17.89
C GLU A 205 -10.28 8.23 -16.63
N ARG A 206 -9.69 7.05 -16.53
CA ARG A 206 -8.81 6.70 -15.41
C ARG A 206 -7.52 7.52 -15.41
N LEU A 207 -6.96 7.75 -16.58
CA LEU A 207 -5.79 8.62 -16.69
C LEU A 207 -6.13 10.07 -16.31
N THR A 208 -7.26 10.59 -16.77
CA THR A 208 -7.76 11.91 -16.37
C THR A 208 -7.98 11.99 -14.85
N GLN A 209 -8.53 10.94 -14.24
CA GLN A 209 -8.72 10.84 -12.79
C GLN A 209 -7.39 10.93 -12.04
N ILE A 210 -6.34 10.19 -12.47
CA ILE A 210 -5.02 10.25 -11.87
C ILE A 210 -4.47 11.67 -11.94
N VAL A 211 -4.41 12.28 -13.14
CA VAL A 211 -3.81 13.60 -13.32
C VAL A 211 -4.58 14.67 -12.55
N THR A 212 -5.91 14.64 -12.56
CA THR A 212 -6.77 15.55 -11.79
C THR A 212 -6.48 15.45 -10.29
N ASN A 213 -6.33 14.23 -9.76
CA ASN A 213 -5.99 14.00 -8.36
C ASN A 213 -4.61 14.59 -7.99
N LEU A 214 -3.62 14.43 -8.86
CA LEU A 214 -2.29 14.99 -8.65
C LEU A 214 -2.31 16.53 -8.68
N ILE A 215 -3.03 17.14 -9.64
CA ILE A 215 -3.17 18.61 -9.74
C ILE A 215 -3.92 19.17 -8.53
N THR A 216 -5.01 18.54 -8.10
CA THR A 216 -5.77 19.01 -6.94
C THR A 216 -4.96 18.87 -5.65
N ASN A 217 -4.13 17.84 -5.51
CA ASN A 217 -3.18 17.72 -4.41
C ASN A 217 -2.13 18.83 -4.46
N ALA A 218 -1.50 19.09 -5.61
CA ALA A 218 -0.58 20.21 -5.80
C ALA A 218 -1.24 21.54 -5.39
N ALA A 219 -2.51 21.76 -5.78
CA ALA A 219 -3.26 22.97 -5.46
C ALA A 219 -3.54 23.14 -3.96
N LYS A 220 -3.75 22.06 -3.22
CA LYS A 220 -3.95 22.09 -1.76
C LYS A 220 -2.70 22.53 -1.00
N PHE A 221 -1.52 22.15 -1.49
CA PHE A 221 -0.26 22.35 -0.79
C PHE A 221 0.58 23.52 -1.32
N THR A 222 0.19 24.15 -2.44
CA THR A 222 0.87 25.30 -3.03
C THR A 222 0.03 26.57 -2.82
N ARG A 223 0.47 27.44 -1.92
CA ARG A 223 -0.20 28.74 -1.70
C ARG A 223 0.28 29.82 -2.68
N GLN A 224 1.57 29.84 -2.97
CA GLN A 224 2.23 30.76 -3.88
C GLN A 224 3.23 30.03 -4.75
N GLY A 225 3.57 30.57 -5.92
CA GLY A 225 4.48 29.96 -6.88
C GLY A 225 3.75 29.34 -8.07
N TYR A 226 4.03 28.08 -8.41
CA TYR A 226 3.41 27.49 -9.58
C TYR A 226 3.06 26.00 -9.39
N ILE A 227 2.10 25.55 -10.19
CA ILE A 227 1.80 24.15 -10.45
C ILE A 227 2.01 23.92 -11.94
N LYS A 228 2.84 22.96 -12.28
CA LYS A 228 3.19 22.64 -13.66
C LYS A 228 2.83 21.17 -13.95
N MET A 229 2.12 20.92 -15.06
CA MET A 229 1.87 19.59 -15.56
C MET A 229 2.43 19.40 -16.97
N GLY A 230 2.79 18.18 -17.28
CA GLY A 230 3.29 17.82 -18.60
C GLY A 230 3.52 16.32 -18.72
N TYR A 231 4.04 15.90 -19.88
CA TYR A 231 4.43 14.52 -20.12
C TYR A 231 5.62 14.46 -21.09
N ALA A 232 6.31 13.33 -21.07
CA ALA A 232 7.42 13.02 -21.98
C ALA A 232 7.41 11.55 -22.35
N LEU A 233 7.89 11.23 -23.56
CA LEU A 233 8.15 9.84 -23.94
C LEU A 233 9.42 9.36 -23.25
N LYS A 234 9.35 8.20 -22.57
CA LYS A 234 10.45 7.62 -21.82
C LYS A 234 10.30 6.11 -21.70
N ASP A 235 11.39 5.39 -21.92
CA ASP A 235 11.47 3.93 -21.72
C ASP A 235 10.34 3.15 -22.42
N SER A 236 10.08 3.47 -23.68
CA SER A 236 8.99 2.86 -24.48
C SER A 236 7.59 3.06 -23.89
N GLY A 237 7.39 4.12 -23.10
CA GLY A 237 6.13 4.51 -22.51
C GLY A 237 5.99 6.03 -22.42
N VAL A 238 5.04 6.47 -21.63
CA VAL A 238 4.80 7.89 -21.34
C VAL A 238 5.01 8.15 -19.85
N GLU A 239 5.87 9.10 -19.52
CA GLU A 239 6.02 9.66 -18.19
C GLU A 239 5.23 10.96 -18.09
N ILE A 240 4.21 10.97 -17.26
CA ILE A 240 3.38 12.13 -16.91
C ILE A 240 3.89 12.68 -15.60
N TYR A 241 3.96 14.02 -15.47
CA TYR A 241 4.37 14.64 -14.24
C TYR A 241 3.48 15.82 -13.85
N VAL A 242 3.35 15.99 -12.53
CA VAL A 242 2.77 17.19 -11.91
C VAL A 242 3.75 17.71 -10.89
N LYS A 243 4.29 18.90 -11.14
CA LYS A 243 5.26 19.60 -10.30
C LYS A 243 4.59 20.76 -9.58
N ASP A 244 4.89 20.93 -8.32
CA ASP A 244 4.44 22.03 -7.50
C ASP A 244 5.63 22.68 -6.75
N THR A 245 5.45 23.94 -6.35
CA THR A 245 6.37 24.69 -5.50
C THR A 245 5.80 24.88 -4.10
N GLY A 246 5.04 23.91 -3.63
CA GLY A 246 4.40 23.92 -2.33
C GLY A 246 5.34 23.60 -1.18
N MET A 247 4.76 23.15 -0.07
CA MET A 247 5.50 22.87 1.16
C MET A 247 6.48 21.69 1.06
N GLY A 248 6.36 20.85 0.02
CA GLY A 248 7.15 19.63 -0.11
C GLY A 248 6.82 18.57 0.93
N ILE A 249 7.54 17.44 0.87
CA ILE A 249 7.31 16.25 1.69
C ILE A 249 8.63 15.84 2.34
N GLU A 250 8.61 15.57 3.63
CA GLU A 250 9.78 15.03 4.34
C GLU A 250 10.11 13.61 3.85
N GLU A 251 11.38 13.28 3.72
CA GLU A 251 11.88 12.00 3.20
C GLU A 251 11.23 10.77 3.86
N LYS A 252 11.09 10.78 5.19
CA LYS A 252 10.43 9.70 5.95
C LYS A 252 8.97 9.44 5.56
N ASN A 253 8.32 10.42 4.92
CA ASN A 253 6.91 10.36 4.54
C ASN A 253 6.69 10.02 3.06
N LEU A 254 7.73 9.97 2.21
CA LEU A 254 7.60 9.75 0.76
C LEU A 254 6.90 8.41 0.41
N THR A 255 7.14 7.37 1.20
CA THR A 255 6.45 6.08 1.04
C THR A 255 5.09 6.04 1.73
N GLU A 256 4.91 6.84 2.78
CA GLU A 256 3.71 6.84 3.61
C GLU A 256 2.52 7.53 2.92
N ILE A 257 2.76 8.51 2.04
CA ILE A 257 1.69 9.27 1.37
C ILE A 257 0.81 8.42 0.45
N PHE A 258 1.29 7.24 0.03
CA PHE A 258 0.51 6.29 -0.77
C PHE A 258 -0.29 5.29 0.08
N LYS A 259 -0.19 5.36 1.42
CA LYS A 259 -1.01 4.55 2.33
C LYS A 259 -2.40 5.17 2.50
N ARG A 260 -3.40 4.33 2.63
CA ARG A 260 -4.81 4.74 2.79
C ARG A 260 -5.00 5.58 4.06
N PHE A 261 -5.77 6.67 3.96
CA PHE A 261 -6.09 7.63 5.04
C PHE A 261 -4.88 8.33 5.66
N LYS A 262 -3.71 8.24 5.03
CA LYS A 262 -2.55 8.96 5.51
C LYS A 262 -2.67 10.43 5.12
N LYS A 263 -2.69 11.30 6.12
CA LYS A 263 -2.63 12.75 5.98
C LYS A 263 -1.37 13.24 6.70
N LEU A 264 -0.54 14.00 6.03
CA LEU A 264 0.65 14.62 6.64
C LEU A 264 0.28 15.84 7.48
N ASN A 265 -0.83 16.48 7.13
CA ASN A 265 -1.36 17.64 7.85
C ASN A 265 -2.88 17.46 8.03
N SER A 266 -3.30 17.33 9.30
CA SER A 266 -4.71 17.15 9.68
C SER A 266 -5.56 18.40 9.43
N PHE A 267 -4.96 19.58 9.31
CA PHE A 267 -5.66 20.84 9.05
C PHE A 267 -6.01 21.05 7.58
N ILE A 268 -5.39 20.28 6.68
CA ILE A 268 -5.68 20.38 5.25
C ILE A 268 -6.78 19.39 4.89
N GLN A 269 -7.88 19.92 4.35
CA GLN A 269 -9.06 19.14 3.99
C GLN A 269 -8.73 18.12 2.87
N GLY A 270 -9.16 16.87 3.06
CA GLY A 270 -8.97 15.79 2.09
C GLY A 270 -9.28 14.42 2.69
N THR A 271 -9.54 13.45 1.82
CA THR A 271 -9.93 12.08 2.20
C THR A 271 -8.75 11.20 2.62
N GLY A 272 -7.54 11.52 2.16
CA GLY A 272 -6.36 10.65 2.28
C GLY A 272 -6.44 9.39 1.42
N LEU A 273 -7.35 9.35 0.45
CA LEU A 273 -7.57 8.22 -0.46
C LEU A 273 -7.09 8.48 -1.90
N GLY A 274 -6.99 9.74 -2.31
CA GLY A 274 -6.65 10.10 -3.68
C GLY A 274 -5.33 9.48 -4.19
N LEU A 275 -4.21 9.64 -3.46
CA LEU A 275 -2.93 9.04 -3.86
C LEU A 275 -2.91 7.51 -3.84
N PRO A 276 -3.47 6.83 -2.82
CA PRO A 276 -3.70 5.37 -2.87
C PRO A 276 -4.49 4.90 -4.09
N ILE A 277 -5.55 5.63 -4.48
CA ILE A 277 -6.34 5.34 -5.68
C ILE A 277 -5.49 5.52 -6.94
N CYS A 278 -4.75 6.64 -7.06
CA CYS A 278 -3.83 6.86 -8.18
C CYS A 278 -2.84 5.71 -8.32
N LYS A 279 -2.25 5.27 -7.20
CA LYS A 279 -1.30 4.16 -7.19
C LYS A 279 -1.94 2.86 -7.67
N SER A 280 -3.10 2.52 -7.14
CA SER A 280 -3.79 1.27 -7.50
C SER A 280 -4.24 1.27 -8.98
N ILE A 281 -4.77 2.39 -9.50
CA ILE A 281 -5.13 2.51 -10.91
C ILE A 281 -3.87 2.38 -11.79
N THR A 282 -2.79 3.09 -11.44
CA THR A 282 -1.54 3.05 -12.21
C THR A 282 -0.94 1.64 -12.25
N GLU A 283 -0.91 0.92 -11.12
CA GLU A 283 -0.42 -0.45 -11.03
C GLU A 283 -1.27 -1.43 -11.86
N GLN A 284 -2.59 -1.28 -11.88
CA GLN A 284 -3.48 -2.09 -12.72
C GLN A 284 -3.39 -1.75 -14.21
N MET A 285 -2.90 -0.55 -14.57
CA MET A 285 -2.52 -0.18 -15.92
C MET A 285 -1.06 -0.58 -16.27
N GLU A 286 -0.45 -1.47 -15.47
CA GLU A 286 0.93 -1.95 -15.62
C GLU A 286 1.98 -0.82 -15.54
N GLY A 287 1.62 0.31 -14.94
CA GLY A 287 2.45 1.49 -14.79
C GLY A 287 3.14 1.60 -13.44
N LYS A 288 3.80 2.74 -13.22
CA LYS A 288 4.49 3.10 -11.98
C LYS A 288 4.15 4.53 -11.58
N ILE A 289 3.97 4.77 -10.27
CA ILE A 289 3.81 6.11 -9.70
C ILE A 289 4.86 6.32 -8.60
N TRP A 290 5.50 7.49 -8.60
CA TRP A 290 6.45 7.88 -7.56
C TRP A 290 6.44 9.38 -7.34
N VAL A 291 7.17 9.85 -6.35
CA VAL A 291 7.30 11.26 -6.01
C VAL A 291 8.77 11.60 -5.73
N GLU A 292 9.18 12.76 -6.19
CA GLU A 292 10.42 13.42 -5.82
C GLU A 292 10.06 14.71 -5.09
N SER A 293 10.56 14.89 -3.88
CA SER A 293 10.17 16.04 -3.06
C SER A 293 11.26 16.39 -2.06
N GLU A 294 11.37 17.70 -1.81
CA GLU A 294 12.20 18.26 -0.75
C GLU A 294 11.34 19.21 0.08
N TYR A 295 11.32 19.01 1.39
CA TYR A 295 10.54 19.83 2.30
C TYR A 295 10.95 21.31 2.18
N GLY A 296 9.96 22.20 1.98
CA GLY A 296 10.15 23.61 1.75
C GLY A 296 10.39 24.01 0.29
N LYS A 297 10.56 23.08 -0.65
CA LYS A 297 10.84 23.38 -2.08
C LYS A 297 9.74 22.92 -3.05
N GLY A 298 8.85 22.03 -2.60
CA GLY A 298 7.78 21.48 -3.42
C GLY A 298 7.97 20.01 -3.77
N SER A 299 7.12 19.52 -4.67
CA SER A 299 7.10 18.11 -5.06
C SER A 299 6.93 17.93 -6.56
N VAL A 300 7.38 16.79 -7.07
CA VAL A 300 7.09 16.33 -8.43
C VAL A 300 6.53 14.92 -8.32
N PHE A 301 5.29 14.75 -8.69
CA PHE A 301 4.65 13.45 -8.82
C PHE A 301 4.79 12.96 -10.24
N HIS A 302 5.19 11.71 -10.41
CA HIS A 302 5.41 11.06 -11.69
C HIS A 302 4.52 9.84 -11.83
N VAL A 303 3.98 9.64 -13.03
CA VAL A 303 3.23 8.45 -13.44
C VAL A 303 3.80 7.99 -14.77
N TRP A 304 4.32 6.77 -14.82
CA TRP A 304 4.78 6.14 -16.06
C TRP A 304 3.82 5.03 -16.47
N LEU A 305 3.46 4.99 -17.77
CA LEU A 305 2.58 3.99 -18.34
C LEU A 305 3.19 3.39 -19.61
N PRO A 306 3.11 2.03 -19.79
CA PRO A 306 3.54 1.35 -21.00
C PRO A 306 2.42 1.41 -22.06
N CYS A 307 2.14 2.60 -22.59
CA CYS A 307 0.93 2.85 -23.36
C CYS A 307 1.21 3.21 -24.81
N LEU A 308 2.21 2.61 -25.44
CA LEU A 308 2.44 2.81 -26.87
C LEU A 308 1.37 2.10 -27.71
N ALA A 309 0.87 2.82 -28.69
CA ALA A 309 -0.07 2.30 -29.68
C ALA A 309 0.65 1.50 -30.77
#